data_98a5a2316d06aeb8b7cbe9607f485f7b
#
_entry.id   98a5a2316d06aeb8b7cbe9607f485f7b
#
_cell.length_a   1.000
_cell.length_b   1.000
_cell.length_c   1.000
_cell.angle_alpha   90.00
_cell.angle_beta   90.00
_cell.angle_gamma   90.00
#
_symmetry.space_group_name_H-M   'P 1'
#
loop_
_entity.id
_entity.type
_entity.pdbx_description
1 polymer ?
#
loop_
_entity_poly.entity_id
_entity_poly.type
_entity_poly.pdbx_seq_one_letter_code
_entity_poly.pdbx_strand_id
1 'polypeptide(L)'
;MSRFIRIQPRDNVAVALEPLKSGESALGVTLREDIPAGHKFALCDIAENENVVKYGFPIGHATQPIPAGSWVHTHNVKTNLSGLLEYSYHPHPCAMPVDRKATFEGYVREDGRVGIRNEVWIVNTVGCVNGTAKTLERMAQEAYGDRVDGIHCFVHPYGCSQLGEDHKDTQKLLASMVRHPNAGAVLVLSLGCENNNVNEFKKVLGNYNPNRVKFLITQDVEDEVEAGMRLLDELTAYAATFKRQTVDASELVIGLKCGGSDGLSGITANPLLGSASDLLARHGGTTLLTEVPEMFGAETILMDRCKDEATFRKAVDLINNFKEYFIRHGQEVYENPSPGNKAGGITTLEDKSLGCTQKGGTAEVRDVLSYCEPVTEKGLNLVQGPGNDLCAITALMASGAQMVLFTTGRGTPVGAPIPTVKVSTNTPLSEKKRNWIDFNAGILAQGADMQETTEVFFKKLLAIASGEQTQSEKHDYREIAIFKDGVTL
;
A
#
# COMPACT_ATOMS: atom_id res chain seq x y z
N MET A 1 -27.39 -16.92 -5.61
CA MET A 1 -26.21 -16.30 -4.95
C MET A 1 -26.42 -16.38 -3.45
N SER A 2 -25.38 -16.67 -2.67
CA SER A 2 -25.49 -16.64 -1.21
C SER A 2 -25.59 -15.20 -0.73
N ARG A 3 -26.50 -14.92 0.21
CA ARG A 3 -26.70 -13.59 0.82
C ARG A 3 -25.77 -13.36 2.02
N PHE A 4 -25.07 -14.39 2.44
CA PHE A 4 -24.16 -14.42 3.58
C PHE A 4 -23.06 -15.46 3.38
N ILE A 5 -21.96 -15.33 4.12
CA ILE A 5 -20.82 -16.24 4.04
C ILE A 5 -20.26 -16.56 5.45
N ARG A 6 -20.02 -17.84 5.72
CA ARG A 6 -19.14 -18.34 6.77
C ARG A 6 -17.78 -18.61 6.12
N ILE A 7 -16.72 -17.91 6.55
CA ILE A 7 -15.44 -17.92 5.84
C ILE A 7 -14.68 -19.23 6.11
N GLN A 8 -14.62 -19.63 7.40
CA GLN A 8 -13.96 -20.88 7.81
C GLN A 8 -14.92 -21.77 8.60
N PRO A 9 -14.80 -23.10 8.52
CA PRO A 9 -15.69 -24.02 9.27
C PRO A 9 -15.70 -23.81 10.79
N ARG A 10 -14.62 -23.27 11.38
CA ARG A 10 -14.51 -23.01 12.82
C ARG A 10 -15.01 -21.61 13.24
N ASP A 11 -15.44 -20.77 12.29
CA ASP A 11 -15.99 -19.46 12.62
C ASP A 11 -17.31 -19.61 13.37
N ASN A 12 -17.51 -18.85 14.44
CA ASN A 12 -18.78 -18.77 15.17
C ASN A 12 -19.63 -17.56 14.74
N VAL A 13 -19.17 -16.83 13.71
CA VAL A 13 -19.93 -15.77 13.05
C VAL A 13 -19.96 -15.98 11.53
N ALA A 14 -20.96 -15.39 10.88
CA ALA A 14 -21.02 -15.24 9.43
C ALA A 14 -21.16 -13.76 9.04
N VAL A 15 -20.80 -13.41 7.81
CA VAL A 15 -20.88 -12.05 7.27
C VAL A 15 -22.05 -11.95 6.30
N ALA A 16 -22.86 -10.90 6.46
CA ALA A 16 -23.92 -10.54 5.51
C ALA A 16 -23.31 -9.89 4.26
N LEU A 17 -23.53 -10.46 3.10
CA LEU A 17 -23.06 -9.91 1.80
C LEU A 17 -24.00 -8.82 1.27
N GLU A 18 -25.25 -8.82 1.73
CA GLU A 18 -26.28 -7.81 1.51
C GLU A 18 -27.08 -7.59 2.81
N PRO A 19 -27.88 -6.54 2.94
CA PRO A 19 -28.69 -6.33 4.13
C PRO A 19 -29.66 -7.51 4.37
N LEU A 20 -29.68 -8.04 5.59
CA LEU A 20 -30.55 -9.10 6.05
C LEU A 20 -31.57 -8.55 7.06
N LYS A 21 -32.76 -9.15 7.11
CA LYS A 21 -33.85 -8.69 7.98
C LYS A 21 -34.04 -9.58 9.21
N SER A 22 -34.46 -8.96 10.29
CA SER A 22 -34.91 -9.68 11.48
C SER A 22 -35.97 -10.72 11.12
N GLY A 23 -35.87 -11.92 11.70
CA GLY A 23 -36.75 -13.05 11.42
C GLY A 23 -36.34 -13.89 10.21
N GLU A 24 -35.40 -13.45 9.38
CA GLU A 24 -34.88 -14.29 8.29
C GLU A 24 -34.03 -15.45 8.83
N SER A 25 -34.04 -16.57 8.10
CA SER A 25 -33.18 -17.75 8.41
C SER A 25 -31.89 -17.68 7.60
N ALA A 26 -30.75 -17.80 8.29
CA ALA A 26 -29.41 -17.78 7.70
C ALA A 26 -28.51 -18.84 8.36
N LEU A 27 -27.96 -19.79 7.60
CA LEU A 27 -27.07 -20.85 8.08
C LEU A 27 -27.62 -21.63 9.31
N GLY A 28 -28.94 -21.84 9.36
CA GLY A 28 -29.57 -22.60 10.43
C GLY A 28 -29.95 -21.79 11.67
N VAL A 29 -29.68 -20.48 11.69
CA VAL A 29 -30.11 -19.58 12.76
C VAL A 29 -31.17 -18.59 12.27
N THR A 30 -32.07 -18.15 13.16
CA THR A 30 -33.03 -17.06 12.87
C THR A 30 -32.44 -15.74 13.36
N LEU A 31 -32.35 -14.76 12.48
CA LEU A 31 -31.81 -13.44 12.81
C LEU A 31 -32.73 -12.71 13.80
N ARG A 32 -32.14 -12.15 14.84
CA ARG A 32 -32.87 -11.47 15.93
C ARG A 32 -33.11 -9.99 15.63
N GLU A 33 -32.32 -9.44 14.73
CA GLU A 33 -32.34 -8.02 14.35
C GLU A 33 -31.89 -7.85 12.88
N ASP A 34 -32.01 -6.66 12.33
CA ASP A 34 -31.53 -6.34 10.98
C ASP A 34 -30.00 -6.34 10.98
N ILE A 35 -29.38 -7.00 10.01
CA ILE A 35 -27.92 -7.07 9.84
C ILE A 35 -27.53 -6.29 8.58
N PRO A 36 -26.78 -5.18 8.69
CA PRO A 36 -26.30 -4.44 7.52
C PRO A 36 -25.31 -5.25 6.67
N ALA A 37 -25.19 -4.91 5.38
CA ALA A 37 -24.17 -5.51 4.53
C ALA A 37 -22.76 -5.28 5.08
N GLY A 38 -21.89 -6.29 4.99
CA GLY A 38 -20.54 -6.29 5.56
C GLY A 38 -20.46 -6.60 7.05
N HIS A 39 -21.59 -6.63 7.76
CA HIS A 39 -21.63 -6.90 9.20
C HIS A 39 -21.81 -8.40 9.50
N LYS A 40 -21.52 -8.76 10.77
CA LYS A 40 -21.50 -10.13 11.25
C LYS A 40 -22.74 -10.46 12.09
N PHE A 41 -23.16 -11.72 12.04
CA PHE A 41 -24.15 -12.29 12.96
C PHE A 41 -23.63 -13.60 13.54
N ALA A 42 -24.06 -13.90 14.78
CA ALA A 42 -23.64 -15.10 15.52
C ALA A 42 -24.30 -16.36 14.95
N LEU A 43 -23.52 -17.44 14.76
CA LEU A 43 -23.99 -18.75 14.28
C LEU A 43 -24.37 -19.69 15.43
N CYS A 44 -23.95 -19.38 16.65
CA CYS A 44 -24.27 -20.09 17.89
C CYS A 44 -24.31 -19.08 19.02
N ASP A 45 -24.77 -19.48 20.19
CA ASP A 45 -24.63 -18.67 21.40
C ASP A 45 -23.14 -18.54 21.74
N ILE A 46 -22.71 -17.33 22.05
CA ILE A 46 -21.34 -17.00 22.47
C ILE A 46 -21.43 -16.46 23.89
N ALA A 47 -20.77 -17.12 24.84
CA ALA A 47 -20.79 -16.70 26.23
C ALA A 47 -19.98 -15.41 26.46
N GLU A 48 -20.25 -14.70 27.54
CA GLU A 48 -19.42 -13.56 27.96
C GLU A 48 -17.96 -14.02 28.17
N ASN A 49 -17.00 -13.22 27.70
CA ASN A 49 -15.57 -13.51 27.66
C ASN A 49 -15.14 -14.65 26.70
N GLU A 50 -16.08 -15.26 25.99
CA GLU A 50 -15.75 -16.21 24.93
C GLU A 50 -15.25 -15.49 23.66
N ASN A 51 -14.32 -16.12 22.95
CA ASN A 51 -13.77 -15.57 21.70
C ASN A 51 -14.82 -15.56 20.58
N VAL A 52 -14.91 -14.41 19.91
CA VAL A 52 -15.56 -14.31 18.61
C VAL A 52 -14.55 -14.70 17.54
N VAL A 53 -14.88 -15.69 16.70
CA VAL A 53 -13.98 -16.29 15.73
C VAL A 53 -14.43 -15.97 14.31
N LYS A 54 -13.53 -15.38 13.51
CA LYS A 54 -13.68 -15.10 12.07
C LYS A 54 -12.37 -15.36 11.35
N TYR A 55 -12.40 -15.78 10.11
CA TYR A 55 -11.20 -16.21 9.36
C TYR A 55 -10.48 -17.40 10.01
N GLY A 56 -11.14 -18.09 10.92
CA GLY A 56 -10.58 -19.15 11.73
C GLY A 56 -9.70 -18.69 12.89
N PHE A 57 -9.70 -17.41 13.24
CA PHE A 57 -8.94 -16.83 14.35
C PHE A 57 -9.83 -15.97 15.24
N PRO A 58 -9.48 -15.80 16.54
CA PRO A 58 -10.16 -14.83 17.39
C PRO A 58 -10.05 -13.41 16.84
N ILE A 59 -11.18 -12.71 16.75
CA ILE A 59 -11.26 -11.29 16.42
C ILE A 59 -11.58 -10.42 17.64
N GLY A 60 -11.49 -10.98 18.83
CA GLY A 60 -11.85 -10.39 20.11
C GLY A 60 -12.68 -11.32 20.95
N HIS A 61 -13.20 -10.83 22.07
CA HIS A 61 -14.09 -11.59 22.98
C HIS A 61 -15.43 -10.88 23.16
N ALA A 62 -16.46 -11.64 23.48
CA ALA A 62 -17.78 -11.13 23.81
C ALA A 62 -17.75 -10.39 25.15
N THR A 63 -18.32 -9.17 25.22
CA THR A 63 -18.43 -8.37 26.46
C THR A 63 -19.72 -8.68 27.25
N GLN A 64 -20.61 -9.47 26.66
CA GLN A 64 -21.88 -9.95 27.22
C GLN A 64 -22.30 -11.18 26.40
N PRO A 65 -23.22 -12.01 26.91
CA PRO A 65 -23.74 -13.12 26.12
C PRO A 65 -24.33 -12.67 24.79
N ILE A 66 -23.94 -13.30 23.68
CA ILE A 66 -24.40 -13.00 22.32
C ILE A 66 -25.20 -14.24 21.84
N PRO A 67 -26.54 -14.19 21.83
CA PRO A 67 -27.36 -15.29 21.33
C PRO A 67 -27.18 -15.53 19.82
N ALA A 68 -27.37 -16.77 19.38
CA ALA A 68 -27.39 -17.10 17.95
C ALA A 68 -28.36 -16.20 17.17
N GLY A 69 -27.96 -15.74 16.00
CA GLY A 69 -28.71 -14.81 15.15
C GLY A 69 -28.63 -13.33 15.52
N SER A 70 -27.90 -12.98 16.60
CA SER A 70 -27.69 -11.57 17.00
C SER A 70 -26.60 -10.90 16.16
N TRP A 71 -26.71 -9.59 15.99
CA TRP A 71 -25.67 -8.75 15.38
C TRP A 71 -24.41 -8.72 16.27
N VAL A 72 -23.26 -8.97 15.66
CA VAL A 72 -21.96 -9.01 16.33
C VAL A 72 -21.14 -7.82 15.88
N HIS A 73 -20.89 -6.87 16.81
CA HIS A 73 -20.15 -5.63 16.50
C HIS A 73 -19.60 -4.98 17.78
N THR A 74 -19.13 -3.73 17.71
CA THR A 74 -18.47 -2.97 18.78
C THR A 74 -19.29 -2.83 20.07
N HIS A 75 -20.61 -3.02 20.04
CA HIS A 75 -21.48 -2.95 21.22
C HIS A 75 -21.42 -4.21 22.09
N ASN A 76 -20.90 -5.33 21.56
CA ASN A 76 -20.85 -6.60 22.27
C ASN A 76 -19.53 -7.38 22.06
N VAL A 77 -18.53 -6.80 21.37
CA VAL A 77 -17.20 -7.40 21.16
C VAL A 77 -16.11 -6.39 21.47
N LYS A 78 -15.06 -6.84 22.17
CA LYS A 78 -13.85 -6.08 22.51
C LYS A 78 -12.60 -6.81 22.05
N THR A 79 -11.53 -6.06 21.75
CA THR A 79 -10.21 -6.58 21.35
C THR A 79 -9.56 -7.44 22.43
N ASN A 80 -8.79 -8.44 22.03
CA ASN A 80 -7.89 -9.23 22.88
C ASN A 80 -6.47 -8.65 22.92
N LEU A 81 -6.18 -7.63 22.11
CA LEU A 81 -4.83 -7.08 21.99
C LEU A 81 -4.41 -6.36 23.27
N SER A 82 -3.15 -6.56 23.62
CA SER A 82 -2.44 -5.90 24.70
C SER A 82 -1.02 -5.61 24.25
N GLY A 83 -0.34 -4.64 24.81
CA GLY A 83 1.03 -4.20 24.66
C GLY A 83 2.00 -5.04 23.79
N LEU A 84 3.27 -5.08 24.20
CA LEU A 84 4.31 -5.89 23.55
C LEU A 84 4.10 -7.37 23.84
N LEU A 85 4.39 -8.22 22.86
CA LEU A 85 4.28 -9.67 22.95
C LEU A 85 5.65 -10.31 22.65
N GLU A 86 5.88 -11.46 23.26
CA GLU A 86 6.95 -12.38 22.88
C GLU A 86 6.41 -13.36 21.85
N TYR A 87 7.20 -13.63 20.82
CA TYR A 87 6.83 -14.53 19.73
C TYR A 87 7.80 -15.69 19.63
N SER A 88 7.28 -16.86 19.27
CA SER A 88 8.07 -18.06 18.96
C SER A 88 7.98 -18.38 17.48
N TYR A 89 9.06 -18.81 16.88
CA TYR A 89 9.12 -19.16 15.46
C TYR A 89 8.60 -20.58 15.23
N HIS A 90 7.49 -20.68 14.53
CA HIS A 90 6.86 -21.94 14.11
C HIS A 90 6.83 -22.00 12.57
N PRO A 91 7.97 -22.36 11.93
CA PRO A 91 8.13 -22.20 10.48
C PRO A 91 7.14 -23.03 9.67
N HIS A 92 6.37 -22.35 8.83
CA HIS A 92 5.51 -22.92 7.80
C HIS A 92 5.71 -22.16 6.48
N PRO A 93 6.98 -22.02 6.01
CA PRO A 93 7.24 -21.28 4.77
C PRO A 93 6.64 -22.03 3.58
N CYS A 94 6.06 -21.26 2.66
CA CYS A 94 5.54 -21.76 1.39
C CYS A 94 6.33 -21.11 0.25
N ALA A 95 7.42 -21.74 -0.16
CA ALA A 95 8.21 -21.29 -1.30
C ALA A 95 7.37 -21.43 -2.59
N MET A 96 7.11 -20.31 -3.27
CA MET A 96 6.41 -20.33 -4.54
C MET A 96 7.36 -20.78 -5.66
N PRO A 97 6.99 -21.80 -6.46
CA PRO A 97 7.78 -22.17 -7.63
C PRO A 97 7.71 -21.07 -8.69
N VAL A 98 8.84 -20.74 -9.30
CA VAL A 98 8.85 -19.86 -10.49
C VAL A 98 8.59 -20.72 -11.73
N ASP A 99 7.31 -20.96 -12.02
CA ASP A 99 6.83 -21.87 -13.05
C ASP A 99 5.92 -21.21 -14.09
N ARG A 100 5.76 -19.88 -14.02
CA ARG A 100 4.98 -19.07 -14.94
C ARG A 100 5.88 -18.07 -15.66
N LYS A 101 5.49 -17.71 -16.89
CA LYS A 101 6.14 -16.66 -17.68
C LYS A 101 5.08 -15.72 -18.23
N ALA A 102 5.29 -14.44 -18.04
CA ALA A 102 4.54 -13.37 -18.66
C ALA A 102 5.49 -12.20 -18.92
N THR A 103 5.11 -11.34 -19.82
CA THR A 103 5.91 -10.17 -20.20
C THR A 103 5.05 -8.92 -20.19
N PHE A 104 5.68 -7.77 -20.09
CA PHE A 104 5.09 -6.46 -20.28
C PHE A 104 6.05 -5.53 -21.02
N GLU A 105 5.54 -4.41 -21.53
CA GLU A 105 6.34 -3.42 -22.23
C GLU A 105 6.85 -2.36 -21.24
N GLY A 106 8.13 -2.48 -20.80
CA GLY A 106 8.77 -1.62 -19.81
C GLY A 106 9.92 -0.79 -20.37
N TYR A 107 10.42 0.15 -19.58
CA TYR A 107 11.58 0.97 -19.89
C TYR A 107 12.81 0.46 -19.15
N VAL A 108 13.75 -0.17 -19.86
CA VAL A 108 15.01 -0.64 -19.28
C VAL A 108 15.95 0.56 -19.12
N ARG A 109 16.37 0.82 -17.88
CA ARG A 109 17.30 1.91 -17.54
C ARG A 109 18.75 1.46 -17.71
N GLU A 110 19.69 2.42 -17.77
CA GLU A 110 21.13 2.12 -17.93
C GLU A 110 21.71 1.25 -16.81
N ASP A 111 21.13 1.29 -15.62
CA ASP A 111 21.51 0.48 -14.46
C ASP A 111 20.80 -0.90 -14.42
N GLY A 112 20.07 -1.25 -15.48
CA GLY A 112 19.35 -2.50 -15.65
C GLY A 112 17.99 -2.55 -14.97
N ARG A 113 17.60 -1.56 -14.15
CA ARG A 113 16.27 -1.52 -13.54
C ARG A 113 15.20 -1.20 -14.59
N VAL A 114 13.97 -1.61 -14.32
CA VAL A 114 12.85 -1.45 -15.25
C VAL A 114 11.84 -0.48 -14.69
N GLY A 115 11.48 0.56 -15.46
CA GLY A 115 10.34 1.43 -15.17
C GLY A 115 9.10 1.02 -15.97
N ILE A 116 7.92 1.24 -15.42
CA ILE A 116 6.64 1.08 -16.13
C ILE A 116 6.08 2.41 -16.65
N ARG A 117 6.78 3.49 -16.32
CA ARG A 117 6.57 4.85 -16.84
C ARG A 117 7.92 5.46 -17.22
N ASN A 118 7.87 6.47 -18.05
CA ASN A 118 9.03 7.26 -18.46
C ASN A 118 8.75 8.75 -18.21
N GLU A 119 8.66 9.10 -16.93
CA GLU A 119 8.31 10.45 -16.48
C GLU A 119 9.57 11.27 -16.18
N VAL A 120 9.45 12.60 -16.13
CA VAL A 120 10.45 13.49 -15.56
C VAL A 120 9.92 14.02 -14.22
N TRP A 121 10.67 13.79 -13.16
CA TRP A 121 10.26 14.20 -11.82
C TRP A 121 11.03 15.41 -11.33
N ILE A 122 10.33 16.37 -10.69
CA ILE A 122 10.91 17.49 -9.96
C ILE A 122 10.84 17.13 -8.48
N VAL A 123 11.98 16.87 -7.86
CA VAL A 123 12.10 16.46 -6.46
C VAL A 123 12.72 17.59 -5.65
N ASN A 124 11.93 18.15 -4.74
CA ASN A 124 12.36 19.27 -3.90
C ASN A 124 13.17 18.79 -2.72
N THR A 125 14.31 19.41 -2.40
CA THR A 125 15.04 19.13 -1.16
C THR A 125 14.37 19.80 0.05
N VAL A 126 13.56 20.84 -0.18
CA VAL A 126 12.90 21.65 0.85
C VAL A 126 11.57 22.20 0.39
N GLY A 127 10.63 22.37 1.33
CA GLY A 127 9.31 22.93 1.05
C GLY A 127 9.29 24.38 0.56
N CYS A 128 10.33 25.17 0.82
CA CYS A 128 10.42 26.58 0.40
C CYS A 128 10.37 26.78 -1.11
N VAL A 129 10.77 25.77 -1.91
CA VAL A 129 10.78 25.84 -3.38
C VAL A 129 9.55 25.16 -4.02
N ASN A 130 8.54 24.77 -3.22
CA ASN A 130 7.32 24.13 -3.73
C ASN A 130 6.60 24.98 -4.80
N GLY A 131 6.57 26.31 -4.62
CA GLY A 131 5.97 27.23 -5.58
C GLY A 131 6.69 27.24 -6.93
N THR A 132 8.01 27.30 -6.90
CA THR A 132 8.88 27.25 -8.10
C THR A 132 8.72 25.90 -8.81
N ALA A 133 8.70 24.77 -8.04
CA ALA A 133 8.50 23.43 -8.61
C ALA A 133 7.17 23.30 -9.38
N LYS A 134 6.07 23.80 -8.83
CA LYS A 134 4.74 23.79 -9.50
C LYS A 134 4.73 24.67 -10.75
N THR A 135 5.44 25.81 -10.74
CA THR A 135 5.57 26.66 -11.91
C THR A 135 6.34 25.95 -13.01
N LEU A 136 7.47 25.33 -12.67
CA LEU A 136 8.30 24.54 -13.59
C LEU A 136 7.53 23.34 -14.16
N GLU A 137 6.83 22.59 -13.33
CA GLU A 137 5.99 21.47 -13.77
C GLU A 137 4.99 21.88 -14.84
N ARG A 138 4.20 22.92 -14.57
CA ARG A 138 3.18 23.43 -15.50
C ARG A 138 3.80 23.89 -16.82
N MET A 139 4.88 24.71 -16.76
CA MET A 139 5.52 25.24 -17.95
C MET A 139 6.23 24.13 -18.76
N ALA A 140 6.90 23.22 -18.09
CA ALA A 140 7.60 22.11 -18.76
C ALA A 140 6.61 21.09 -19.35
N GLN A 141 5.49 20.82 -18.67
CA GLN A 141 4.44 19.96 -19.23
C GLN A 141 3.85 20.56 -20.51
N GLU A 142 3.66 21.89 -20.58
CA GLU A 142 3.20 22.58 -21.78
C GLU A 142 4.24 22.55 -22.90
N ALA A 143 5.52 22.71 -22.56
CA ALA A 143 6.59 22.84 -23.55
C ALA A 143 7.17 21.50 -24.04
N TYR A 144 7.20 20.48 -23.19
CA TYR A 144 7.97 19.23 -23.41
C TYR A 144 7.18 17.96 -23.07
N GLY A 145 5.92 18.05 -22.64
CA GLY A 145 5.14 16.92 -22.16
C GLY A 145 4.89 15.82 -23.19
N ASP A 146 4.99 16.15 -24.50
CA ASP A 146 4.88 15.19 -25.61
C ASP A 146 6.09 14.25 -25.75
N ARG A 147 7.21 14.54 -25.09
CA ARG A 147 8.44 13.75 -25.17
C ARG A 147 8.46 12.54 -24.23
N VAL A 148 7.66 12.59 -23.16
CA VAL A 148 7.68 11.66 -22.03
C VAL A 148 6.26 11.31 -21.57
N ASP A 149 6.10 10.35 -20.65
CA ASP A 149 4.78 9.97 -20.13
C ASP A 149 4.16 11.05 -19.21
N GLY A 150 4.95 12.01 -18.74
CA GLY A 150 4.52 13.15 -17.94
C GLY A 150 5.68 13.85 -17.23
N ILE A 151 5.44 15.09 -16.76
CA ILE A 151 6.39 15.86 -15.95
C ILE A 151 5.65 16.21 -14.66
N HIS A 152 6.17 15.78 -13.49
CA HIS A 152 5.46 15.89 -12.21
C HIS A 152 6.39 16.42 -11.12
N CYS A 153 5.87 17.30 -10.25
CA CYS A 153 6.54 17.72 -9.03
C CYS A 153 5.87 17.13 -7.78
N PHE A 154 6.66 16.85 -6.76
CA PHE A 154 6.17 16.30 -5.51
C PHE A 154 6.49 17.24 -4.35
N VAL A 155 5.46 17.94 -3.90
CA VAL A 155 5.58 18.97 -2.87
C VAL A 155 5.48 18.37 -1.46
N HIS A 156 6.27 18.92 -0.54
CA HIS A 156 6.25 18.55 0.88
C HIS A 156 6.70 19.74 1.74
N PRO A 157 6.36 19.78 3.06
CA PRO A 157 6.72 20.92 3.91
C PRO A 157 8.08 20.78 4.63
N TYR A 158 8.86 19.76 4.33
CA TYR A 158 10.08 19.38 5.06
C TYR A 158 11.38 19.82 4.37
N GLY A 159 12.52 19.34 4.88
CA GLY A 159 13.87 19.58 4.34
C GLY A 159 14.64 20.67 5.05
N CYS A 160 13.95 21.54 5.81
CA CYS A 160 14.53 22.52 6.74
C CYS A 160 13.92 22.33 8.12
N SER A 161 14.66 22.75 9.18
CA SER A 161 14.18 22.69 10.56
C SER A 161 13.81 21.28 11.06
N GLN A 162 14.31 20.24 10.42
CA GLN A 162 14.19 18.84 10.85
C GLN A 162 15.45 18.36 11.55
N LEU A 163 15.28 17.50 12.55
CA LEU A 163 16.37 16.90 13.34
C LEU A 163 16.30 15.37 13.33
N GLY A 164 17.42 14.73 13.68
CA GLY A 164 17.50 13.30 13.96
C GLY A 164 17.01 12.40 12.83
N GLU A 165 16.20 11.41 13.15
CA GLU A 165 15.72 10.42 12.18
C GLU A 165 14.74 11.03 11.17
N ASP A 166 13.89 11.98 11.55
CA ASP A 166 12.99 12.66 10.62
C ASP A 166 13.72 13.30 9.45
N HIS A 167 14.88 13.93 9.73
CA HIS A 167 15.73 14.52 8.70
C HIS A 167 16.32 13.43 7.78
N LYS A 168 16.85 12.36 8.36
CA LYS A 168 17.40 11.23 7.61
C LYS A 168 16.35 10.54 6.75
N ASP A 169 15.16 10.33 7.29
CA ASP A 169 14.05 9.67 6.59
C ASP A 169 13.54 10.52 5.44
N THR A 170 13.48 11.85 5.61
CA THR A 170 13.21 12.78 4.52
C THR A 170 14.26 12.66 3.41
N GLN A 171 15.56 12.63 3.76
CA GLN A 171 16.64 12.48 2.79
C GLN A 171 16.57 11.12 2.06
N LYS A 172 16.38 10.02 2.80
CA LYS A 172 16.27 8.67 2.22
C LYS A 172 15.10 8.56 1.23
N LEU A 173 13.93 9.07 1.64
CA LEU A 173 12.74 9.05 0.79
C LEU A 173 12.95 9.84 -0.51
N LEU A 174 13.42 11.07 -0.42
CA LEU A 174 13.67 11.90 -1.59
C LEU A 174 14.77 11.30 -2.49
N ALA A 175 15.82 10.72 -1.91
CA ALA A 175 16.85 10.00 -2.67
C ALA A 175 16.29 8.75 -3.37
N SER A 176 15.37 8.04 -2.74
CA SER A 176 14.67 6.89 -3.35
C SER A 176 13.82 7.33 -4.54
N MET A 177 13.13 8.48 -4.45
CA MET A 177 12.43 9.08 -5.58
C MET A 177 13.37 9.41 -6.74
N VAL A 178 14.52 10.03 -6.46
CA VAL A 178 15.51 10.35 -7.49
C VAL A 178 16.04 9.09 -8.19
N ARG A 179 16.17 7.99 -7.44
CA ARG A 179 16.61 6.69 -8.01
C ARG A 179 15.50 5.91 -8.68
N HIS A 180 14.23 6.28 -8.51
CA HIS A 180 13.10 5.45 -8.93
C HIS A 180 13.07 5.21 -10.44
N PRO A 181 12.87 3.95 -10.92
CA PRO A 181 12.97 3.63 -12.35
C PRO A 181 11.81 4.16 -13.20
N ASN A 182 10.65 4.54 -12.61
CA ASN A 182 9.58 5.19 -13.34
C ASN A 182 9.95 6.62 -13.76
N ALA A 183 10.88 7.26 -13.04
CA ALA A 183 11.48 8.52 -13.48
C ALA A 183 12.57 8.26 -14.51
N GLY A 184 12.33 8.62 -15.77
CA GLY A 184 13.33 8.61 -16.82
C GLY A 184 14.46 9.62 -16.56
N ALA A 185 14.10 10.79 -16.00
CA ALA A 185 15.04 11.80 -15.55
C ALA A 185 14.48 12.60 -14.35
N VAL A 186 15.36 13.29 -13.62
CA VAL A 186 14.98 14.00 -12.38
C VAL A 186 15.69 15.36 -12.29
N LEU A 187 14.92 16.42 -12.01
CA LEU A 187 15.42 17.69 -11.54
C LEU A 187 15.33 17.72 -10.01
N VAL A 188 16.46 17.81 -9.32
CA VAL A 188 16.52 18.07 -7.88
C VAL A 188 16.55 19.57 -7.65
N LEU A 189 15.49 20.11 -7.03
CA LEU A 189 15.31 21.53 -6.79
C LEU A 189 15.59 21.85 -5.33
N SER A 190 16.55 22.75 -5.08
CA SER A 190 17.05 23.16 -3.76
C SER A 190 16.93 24.67 -3.61
N LEU A 191 16.73 25.14 -2.37
CA LEU A 191 16.81 26.58 -2.07
C LEU A 191 18.26 27.05 -1.99
N GLY A 192 19.07 26.37 -1.15
CA GLY A 192 20.49 26.67 -0.94
C GLY A 192 20.91 26.78 0.53
N CYS A 193 20.01 27.25 1.42
CA CYS A 193 20.28 27.45 2.85
C CYS A 193 19.61 26.43 3.80
N GLU A 194 18.91 25.46 3.27
CA GLU A 194 18.21 24.41 4.04
C GLU A 194 19.18 23.39 4.66
N ASN A 195 18.71 22.69 5.70
CA ASN A 195 19.44 21.57 6.31
C ASN A 195 19.72 20.45 5.29
N ASN A 196 18.73 20.15 4.43
CA ASN A 196 18.83 19.16 3.37
C ASN A 196 19.38 19.78 2.06
N ASN A 197 20.45 20.60 2.15
CA ASN A 197 21.08 21.22 1.00
C ASN A 197 21.68 20.19 0.02
N VAL A 198 21.98 20.61 -1.21
CA VAL A 198 22.47 19.73 -2.27
C VAL A 198 23.69 18.89 -1.87
N ASN A 199 24.62 19.45 -1.09
CA ASN A 199 25.85 18.75 -0.69
C ASN A 199 25.53 17.60 0.28
N GLU A 200 24.67 17.84 1.26
CA GLU A 200 24.22 16.79 2.22
C GLU A 200 23.34 15.77 1.49
N PHE A 201 22.44 16.21 0.63
CA PHE A 201 21.58 15.32 -0.15
C PHE A 201 22.38 14.40 -1.08
N LYS A 202 23.41 14.90 -1.76
CA LYS A 202 24.30 14.08 -2.61
C LYS A 202 25.02 12.97 -1.85
N LYS A 203 25.34 13.17 -0.56
CA LYS A 203 25.94 12.11 0.26
C LYS A 203 24.99 10.91 0.43
N VAL A 204 23.70 11.17 0.61
CA VAL A 204 22.66 10.14 0.74
C VAL A 204 22.29 9.56 -0.62
N LEU A 205 22.24 10.38 -1.65
CA LEU A 205 21.96 9.94 -3.02
C LEU A 205 23.07 9.02 -3.55
N GLY A 206 24.33 9.27 -3.21
CA GLY A 206 25.48 8.50 -3.72
C GLY A 206 25.71 8.68 -5.22
N ASN A 207 26.10 7.64 -5.91
CA ASN A 207 26.37 7.68 -7.35
C ASN A 207 25.09 7.90 -8.17
N TYR A 208 25.16 8.79 -9.15
CA TYR A 208 24.07 9.06 -10.09
C TYR A 208 24.63 9.42 -11.48
N ASN A 209 23.82 9.17 -12.51
CA ASN A 209 24.14 9.61 -13.87
C ASN A 209 23.82 11.12 -14.03
N PRO A 210 24.80 11.99 -14.34
CA PRO A 210 24.59 13.43 -14.44
C PRO A 210 23.73 13.83 -15.65
N ASN A 211 23.51 12.94 -16.63
CA ASN A 211 22.57 13.18 -17.72
C ASN A 211 21.12 12.93 -17.27
N ARG A 212 20.91 11.99 -16.33
CA ARG A 212 19.62 11.64 -15.80
C ARG A 212 19.19 12.54 -14.63
N VAL A 213 20.14 13.02 -13.82
CA VAL A 213 19.85 13.80 -12.60
C VAL A 213 20.57 15.14 -12.68
N LYS A 214 19.80 16.22 -12.66
CA LYS A 214 20.31 17.59 -12.62
C LYS A 214 19.93 18.23 -11.28
N PHE A 215 20.72 19.20 -10.84
CA PHE A 215 20.50 19.96 -9.61
C PHE A 215 20.36 21.44 -9.93
N LEU A 216 19.38 22.10 -9.32
CA LEU A 216 19.20 23.54 -9.37
C LEU A 216 19.14 24.09 -7.95
N ILE A 217 20.06 25.00 -7.61
CA ILE A 217 20.02 25.77 -6.36
C ILE A 217 19.45 27.13 -6.71
N THR A 218 18.25 27.44 -6.22
CA THR A 218 17.52 28.65 -6.64
C THR A 218 18.21 29.95 -6.21
N GLN A 219 18.93 29.94 -5.08
CA GLN A 219 19.68 31.11 -4.60
C GLN A 219 20.96 31.41 -5.40
N ASP A 220 21.43 30.45 -6.22
CA ASP A 220 22.69 30.61 -7.00
C ASP A 220 22.46 31.17 -8.41
N VAL A 221 21.21 31.39 -8.82
CA VAL A 221 20.84 31.87 -10.17
C VAL A 221 20.00 33.13 -10.10
N GLU A 222 20.05 33.94 -11.20
CA GLU A 222 19.26 35.18 -11.29
C GLU A 222 17.77 34.90 -11.50
N ASP A 223 17.44 33.90 -12.34
CA ASP A 223 16.07 33.45 -12.63
C ASP A 223 16.02 31.94 -12.58
N GLU A 224 15.44 31.42 -11.48
CA GLU A 224 15.33 29.99 -11.24
C GLU A 224 14.33 29.30 -12.18
N VAL A 225 13.36 30.05 -12.71
CA VAL A 225 12.39 29.50 -13.67
C VAL A 225 13.06 29.31 -15.02
N GLU A 226 13.77 30.29 -15.52
CA GLU A 226 14.53 30.21 -16.79
C GLU A 226 15.59 29.09 -16.70
N ALA A 227 16.37 29.07 -15.61
CA ALA A 227 17.39 28.04 -15.38
C ALA A 227 16.77 26.62 -15.28
N GLY A 228 15.66 26.49 -14.55
CA GLY A 228 14.94 25.25 -14.42
C GLY A 228 14.39 24.73 -15.75
N MET A 229 13.81 25.60 -16.56
CA MET A 229 13.28 25.21 -17.87
C MET A 229 14.38 24.72 -18.83
N ARG A 230 15.57 25.33 -18.81
CA ARG A 230 16.72 24.81 -19.58
C ARG A 230 17.13 23.41 -19.14
N LEU A 231 17.20 23.17 -17.83
CA LEU A 231 17.52 21.83 -17.31
C LEU A 231 16.43 20.80 -17.64
N LEU A 232 15.16 21.20 -17.61
CA LEU A 232 14.03 20.31 -17.95
C LEU A 232 13.99 19.98 -19.45
N ASP A 233 14.42 20.88 -20.33
CA ASP A 233 14.62 20.59 -21.75
C ASP A 233 15.67 19.48 -21.96
N GLU A 234 16.85 19.60 -21.30
CA GLU A 234 17.90 18.57 -21.34
C GLU A 234 17.41 17.23 -20.77
N LEU A 235 16.71 17.25 -19.62
CA LEU A 235 16.21 16.07 -18.93
C LEU A 235 15.11 15.34 -19.73
N THR A 236 14.19 16.09 -20.34
CA THR A 236 13.15 15.50 -21.19
C THR A 236 13.73 14.93 -22.47
N ALA A 237 14.72 15.59 -23.07
CA ALA A 237 15.45 15.09 -24.24
C ALA A 237 16.20 13.77 -23.91
N TYR A 238 16.85 13.69 -22.74
CA TYR A 238 17.49 12.47 -22.26
C TYR A 238 16.45 11.35 -22.02
N ALA A 239 15.38 11.64 -21.28
CA ALA A 239 14.33 10.67 -21.00
C ALA A 239 13.67 10.13 -22.29
N ALA A 240 13.50 10.97 -23.32
CA ALA A 240 12.92 10.59 -24.60
C ALA A 240 13.74 9.55 -25.38
N THR A 241 15.01 9.32 -25.01
CA THR A 241 15.85 8.28 -25.63
C THR A 241 15.42 6.88 -25.26
N PHE A 242 14.75 6.69 -24.09
CA PHE A 242 14.25 5.38 -23.67
C PHE A 242 12.98 5.03 -24.43
N LYS A 243 12.89 3.78 -24.85
CA LYS A 243 11.69 3.21 -25.50
C LYS A 243 11.26 1.96 -24.74
N ARG A 244 9.96 1.68 -24.78
CA ARG A 244 9.43 0.45 -24.24
C ARG A 244 10.03 -0.76 -24.95
N GLN A 245 10.34 -1.77 -24.14
CA GLN A 245 10.87 -3.06 -24.60
C GLN A 245 10.11 -4.15 -23.85
N THR A 246 9.99 -5.31 -24.48
CA THR A 246 9.43 -6.50 -23.85
C THR A 246 10.36 -6.99 -22.74
N VAL A 247 9.87 -6.99 -21.51
CA VAL A 247 10.59 -7.46 -20.32
C VAL A 247 9.79 -8.51 -19.58
N ASP A 248 10.47 -9.35 -18.82
CA ASP A 248 9.85 -10.42 -18.04
C ASP A 248 9.09 -9.84 -16.82
N ALA A 249 7.96 -10.43 -16.46
CA ALA A 249 7.16 -10.02 -15.30
C ALA A 249 7.91 -10.18 -13.96
N SER A 250 9.01 -10.93 -13.93
CA SER A 250 9.93 -11.02 -12.79
C SER A 250 10.56 -9.68 -12.39
N GLU A 251 10.52 -8.69 -13.29
CA GLU A 251 11.01 -7.32 -13.00
C GLU A 251 9.95 -6.42 -12.37
N LEU A 252 8.70 -6.91 -12.21
CA LEU A 252 7.66 -6.14 -11.52
C LEU A 252 7.84 -6.17 -10.00
N VAL A 253 7.75 -4.97 -9.41
CA VAL A 253 7.66 -4.74 -7.96
C VAL A 253 6.35 -4.02 -7.68
N ILE A 254 5.46 -4.67 -6.93
CA ILE A 254 4.10 -4.19 -6.68
C ILE A 254 3.89 -3.94 -5.19
N GLY A 255 3.47 -2.73 -4.82
CA GLY A 255 3.07 -2.38 -3.46
C GLY A 255 1.61 -2.78 -3.17
N LEU A 256 1.35 -3.25 -1.94
CA LEU A 256 0.04 -3.72 -1.49
C LEU A 256 -0.47 -2.81 -0.36
N LYS A 257 -1.65 -2.22 -0.53
CA LYS A 257 -2.26 -1.24 0.39
C LYS A 257 -3.77 -1.43 0.49
N CYS A 258 -4.36 -1.07 1.62
CA CYS A 258 -5.81 -0.90 1.73
C CYS A 258 -6.16 0.39 2.46
N GLY A 259 -7.25 1.07 2.05
CA GLY A 259 -7.75 2.27 2.70
C GLY A 259 -9.25 2.43 2.53
N GLY A 260 -9.92 2.97 3.57
CA GLY A 260 -11.38 2.98 3.58
C GLY A 260 -11.98 1.58 3.59
N SER A 261 -11.37 0.64 4.34
CA SER A 261 -11.76 -0.78 4.41
C SER A 261 -13.15 -0.96 5.01
N ASP A 262 -13.86 -2.00 4.56
CA ASP A 262 -15.16 -2.46 5.05
C ASP A 262 -15.12 -3.96 5.39
N GLY A 263 -16.25 -4.52 5.84
CA GLY A 263 -16.38 -5.94 6.20
C GLY A 263 -16.18 -6.91 5.03
N LEU A 264 -16.24 -6.43 3.78
CA LEU A 264 -15.99 -7.23 2.58
C LEU A 264 -14.52 -7.21 2.14
N SER A 265 -13.70 -6.31 2.67
CA SER A 265 -12.29 -6.15 2.29
C SER A 265 -11.50 -7.46 2.39
N GLY A 266 -11.62 -8.19 3.50
CA GLY A 266 -10.97 -9.47 3.72
C GLY A 266 -11.68 -10.68 3.07
N ILE A 267 -12.76 -10.46 2.32
CA ILE A 267 -13.54 -11.51 1.65
C ILE A 267 -13.37 -11.42 0.12
N THR A 268 -13.17 -10.23 -0.41
CA THR A 268 -13.12 -9.96 -1.85
C THR A 268 -11.77 -9.40 -2.31
N ALA A 269 -11.56 -8.08 -2.14
CA ALA A 269 -10.43 -7.40 -2.73
C ALA A 269 -9.07 -7.80 -2.13
N ASN A 270 -8.95 -7.95 -0.81
CA ASN A 270 -7.67 -8.33 -0.20
C ASN A 270 -7.26 -9.78 -0.55
N PRO A 271 -8.14 -10.79 -0.52
CA PRO A 271 -7.81 -12.12 -1.05
C PRO A 271 -7.47 -12.11 -2.54
N LEU A 272 -8.12 -11.28 -3.36
CA LEU A 272 -7.76 -11.13 -4.76
C LEU A 272 -6.33 -10.58 -4.94
N LEU A 273 -5.95 -9.56 -4.16
CA LEU A 273 -4.57 -9.07 -4.15
C LEU A 273 -3.59 -10.17 -3.70
N GLY A 274 -3.97 -10.96 -2.70
CA GLY A 274 -3.16 -12.10 -2.24
C GLY A 274 -2.95 -13.14 -3.31
N SER A 275 -4.01 -13.52 -4.02
CA SER A 275 -3.92 -14.45 -5.15
C SER A 275 -3.08 -13.89 -6.30
N ALA A 276 -3.19 -12.58 -6.59
CA ALA A 276 -2.35 -11.91 -7.57
C ALA A 276 -0.88 -11.79 -7.10
N SER A 277 -0.63 -11.60 -5.80
CA SER A 277 0.71 -11.63 -5.20
C SER A 277 1.37 -13.00 -5.37
N ASP A 278 0.65 -14.08 -5.07
CA ASP A 278 1.12 -15.45 -5.26
C ASP A 278 1.39 -15.74 -6.75
N LEU A 279 0.50 -15.28 -7.64
CA LEU A 279 0.69 -15.43 -9.08
C LEU A 279 1.92 -14.66 -9.58
N LEU A 280 2.15 -13.42 -9.10
CA LEU A 280 3.34 -12.64 -9.43
C LEU A 280 4.62 -13.33 -8.91
N ALA A 281 4.59 -13.90 -7.70
CA ALA A 281 5.71 -14.67 -7.16
C ALA A 281 6.03 -15.89 -8.05
N ARG A 282 5.03 -16.57 -8.61
CA ARG A 282 5.21 -17.65 -9.60
C ARG A 282 5.80 -17.17 -10.92
N HIS A 283 5.68 -15.90 -11.25
CA HIS A 283 6.40 -15.24 -12.34
C HIS A 283 7.79 -14.73 -11.94
N GLY A 284 8.21 -14.91 -10.67
CA GLY A 284 9.49 -14.44 -10.15
C GLY A 284 9.51 -12.96 -9.78
N GLY A 285 8.35 -12.29 -9.76
CA GLY A 285 8.25 -10.87 -9.37
C GLY A 285 8.17 -10.64 -7.87
N THR A 286 7.94 -9.42 -7.45
CA THR A 286 8.06 -8.98 -6.06
C THR A 286 6.81 -8.25 -5.61
N THR A 287 6.37 -8.50 -4.38
CA THR A 287 5.33 -7.73 -3.70
C THR A 287 5.82 -7.17 -2.38
N LEU A 288 5.35 -5.97 -2.04
CA LEU A 288 5.69 -5.24 -0.83
C LEU A 288 4.42 -5.03 -0.01
N LEU A 289 4.36 -5.60 1.20
CA LEU A 289 3.26 -5.43 2.14
C LEU A 289 3.68 -4.48 3.25
N THR A 290 2.95 -3.39 3.45
CA THR A 290 3.16 -2.39 4.51
C THR A 290 1.94 -2.30 5.44
N GLU A 291 1.78 -1.19 6.15
CA GLU A 291 0.71 -0.95 7.13
C GLU A 291 0.91 -1.78 8.39
N VAL A 292 2.08 -1.63 9.02
CA VAL A 292 2.45 -2.44 10.20
C VAL A 292 1.39 -2.45 11.30
N PRO A 293 0.73 -1.31 11.65
CA PRO A 293 -0.36 -1.33 12.62
C PRO A 293 -1.57 -2.19 12.22
N GLU A 294 -1.74 -2.49 10.93
CA GLU A 294 -2.80 -3.36 10.41
C GLU A 294 -2.34 -4.83 10.27
N MET A 295 -1.21 -5.18 10.88
CA MET A 295 -0.75 -6.56 11.08
C MET A 295 -0.97 -7.04 12.52
N PHE A 296 -1.21 -6.13 13.48
CA PHE A 296 -1.37 -6.46 14.89
C PHE A 296 -2.59 -7.37 15.12
N GLY A 297 -2.37 -8.51 15.78
CA GLY A 297 -3.36 -9.57 15.96
C GLY A 297 -3.42 -10.59 14.82
N ALA A 298 -2.69 -10.35 13.72
CA ALA A 298 -2.51 -11.30 12.62
C ALA A 298 -1.02 -11.54 12.30
N GLU A 299 -0.10 -10.94 13.07
CA GLU A 299 1.33 -10.95 12.82
C GLU A 299 1.94 -12.35 12.79
N THR A 300 1.46 -13.28 13.61
CA THR A 300 1.97 -14.66 13.64
C THR A 300 1.79 -15.38 12.32
N ILE A 301 0.73 -15.06 11.55
CA ILE A 301 0.51 -15.63 10.22
C ILE A 301 1.64 -15.25 9.25
N LEU A 302 2.16 -14.03 9.35
CA LEU A 302 3.29 -13.57 8.55
C LEU A 302 4.62 -14.08 9.10
N MET A 303 4.78 -14.07 10.42
CA MET A 303 5.99 -14.52 11.12
C MET A 303 6.29 -16.01 10.85
N ASP A 304 5.27 -16.87 10.89
CA ASP A 304 5.40 -18.31 10.64
C ASP A 304 5.75 -18.62 9.17
N ARG A 305 5.51 -17.66 8.27
CA ARG A 305 5.85 -17.74 6.84
C ARG A 305 7.22 -17.17 6.51
N CYS A 306 7.96 -16.62 7.47
CA CYS A 306 9.31 -16.13 7.23
C CYS A 306 10.22 -17.27 6.74
N LYS A 307 11.04 -16.99 5.71
CA LYS A 307 11.92 -17.99 5.07
C LYS A 307 12.92 -18.64 6.04
N ASP A 308 13.29 -17.92 7.10
CA ASP A 308 14.26 -18.34 8.10
C ASP A 308 14.08 -17.56 9.42
N GLU A 309 14.82 -17.98 10.45
CA GLU A 309 14.78 -17.37 11.78
C GLU A 309 15.28 -15.91 11.78
N ALA A 310 16.21 -15.55 10.89
CA ALA A 310 16.72 -14.19 10.80
C ALA A 310 15.62 -13.24 10.28
N THR A 311 14.89 -13.66 9.26
CA THR A 311 13.72 -12.92 8.72
C THR A 311 12.58 -12.85 9.75
N PHE A 312 12.34 -13.95 10.49
CA PHE A 312 11.39 -13.96 11.60
C PHE A 312 11.74 -12.91 12.67
N ARG A 313 13.00 -12.83 13.09
CA ARG A 313 13.45 -11.82 14.07
C ARG A 313 13.24 -10.39 13.57
N LYS A 314 13.56 -10.12 12.31
CA LYS A 314 13.26 -8.82 11.68
C LYS A 314 11.75 -8.52 11.71
N ALA A 315 10.89 -9.52 11.47
CA ALA A 315 9.43 -9.35 11.53
C ALA A 315 8.94 -9.06 12.96
N VAL A 316 9.51 -9.71 13.97
CA VAL A 316 9.24 -9.42 15.39
C VAL A 316 9.64 -7.99 15.73
N ASP A 317 10.84 -7.56 15.32
CA ASP A 317 11.33 -6.20 15.53
C ASP A 317 10.44 -5.17 14.82
N LEU A 318 10.01 -5.44 13.58
CA LEU A 318 9.09 -4.57 12.84
C LEU A 318 7.80 -4.32 13.63
N ILE A 319 7.19 -5.38 14.14
CA ILE A 319 5.92 -5.32 14.90
C ILE A 319 6.12 -4.62 16.24
N ASN A 320 7.11 -5.06 17.04
CA ASN A 320 7.30 -4.55 18.39
C ASN A 320 7.80 -3.09 18.39
N ASN A 321 8.73 -2.72 17.50
CA ASN A 321 9.18 -1.32 17.38
C ASN A 321 8.02 -0.38 17.01
N PHE A 322 7.07 -0.85 16.19
CA PHE A 322 5.90 -0.03 15.85
C PHE A 322 4.89 0.05 17.01
N LYS A 323 4.73 -1.02 17.81
CA LYS A 323 3.95 -0.96 19.07
C LYS A 323 4.61 0.00 20.08
N GLU A 324 5.95 -0.05 20.23
CA GLU A 324 6.69 0.89 21.07
C GLU A 324 6.54 2.35 20.63
N TYR A 325 6.44 2.60 19.30
CA TYR A 325 6.14 3.93 18.78
C TYR A 325 4.82 4.47 19.35
N PHE A 326 3.75 3.68 19.38
CA PHE A 326 2.47 4.09 20.01
C PHE A 326 2.63 4.32 21.51
N ILE A 327 3.26 3.38 22.22
CA ILE A 327 3.45 3.44 23.67
C ILE A 327 4.26 4.69 24.08
N ARG A 328 5.34 4.97 23.37
CA ARG A 328 6.21 6.14 23.59
C ARG A 328 5.45 7.47 23.45
N HIS A 329 4.43 7.51 22.58
CA HIS A 329 3.55 8.66 22.39
C HIS A 329 2.30 8.64 23.28
N GLY A 330 2.19 7.71 24.23
CA GLY A 330 1.04 7.58 25.13
C GLY A 330 -0.27 7.23 24.42
N GLN A 331 -0.18 6.51 23.26
CA GLN A 331 -1.32 6.08 22.47
C GLN A 331 -1.56 4.58 22.64
N GLU A 332 -2.83 4.18 22.51
CA GLU A 332 -3.20 2.77 22.53
C GLU A 332 -2.83 2.10 21.20
N VAL A 333 -2.23 0.90 21.29
CA VAL A 333 -1.80 0.12 20.11
C VAL A 333 -2.98 -0.31 19.23
N TYR A 334 -4.18 -0.42 19.81
CA TYR A 334 -5.39 -0.95 19.17
C TYR A 334 -6.48 0.11 18.87
N GLU A 335 -6.13 1.39 18.75
CA GLU A 335 -7.09 2.47 18.43
C GLU A 335 -7.77 2.29 17.06
N ASN A 336 -7.06 1.74 16.07
CA ASN A 336 -7.66 1.31 14.81
C ASN A 336 -8.60 0.10 15.06
N PRO A 337 -9.78 -0.06 14.41
CA PRO A 337 -10.27 0.57 13.16
C PRO A 337 -10.87 1.97 13.33
N SER A 338 -10.78 2.76 12.27
CA SER A 338 -11.39 4.09 12.21
C SER A 338 -12.92 4.04 12.28
N PRO A 339 -13.61 5.16 12.62
CA PRO A 339 -15.08 5.20 12.62
C PRO A 339 -15.71 4.73 11.30
N GLY A 340 -15.10 5.07 10.15
CA GLY A 340 -15.57 4.63 8.83
C GLY A 340 -15.44 3.12 8.62
N ASN A 341 -14.38 2.49 9.12
CA ASN A 341 -14.21 1.04 9.07
C ASN A 341 -15.23 0.31 9.95
N LYS A 342 -15.49 0.84 11.17
CA LYS A 342 -16.52 0.32 12.08
C LYS A 342 -17.90 0.41 11.43
N ALA A 343 -18.27 1.56 10.86
CA ALA A 343 -19.52 1.72 10.11
C ALA A 343 -19.62 0.78 8.89
N GLY A 344 -18.49 0.30 8.37
CA GLY A 344 -18.41 -0.68 7.28
C GLY A 344 -18.43 -2.14 7.71
N GLY A 345 -18.57 -2.45 9.02
CA GLY A 345 -18.69 -3.81 9.55
C GLY A 345 -17.43 -4.41 10.20
N ILE A 346 -16.31 -3.68 10.21
CA ILE A 346 -15.10 -4.11 10.92
C ILE A 346 -15.24 -3.77 12.41
N THR A 347 -14.96 -4.72 13.30
CA THR A 347 -15.24 -4.58 14.73
C THR A 347 -14.03 -4.20 15.55
N THR A 348 -12.93 -4.94 15.42
CA THR A 348 -11.70 -4.82 16.19
C THR A 348 -10.49 -4.69 15.28
N LEU A 349 -9.31 -4.43 15.84
CA LEU A 349 -8.08 -4.38 15.04
C LEU A 349 -7.72 -5.78 14.51
N GLU A 350 -7.92 -6.84 15.29
CA GLU A 350 -7.70 -8.23 14.83
C GLU A 350 -8.60 -8.57 13.63
N ASP A 351 -9.89 -8.18 13.67
CA ASP A 351 -10.82 -8.36 12.54
C ASP A 351 -10.29 -7.65 11.28
N LYS A 352 -9.76 -6.44 11.43
CA LYS A 352 -9.15 -5.68 10.35
C LYS A 352 -7.86 -6.33 9.85
N SER A 353 -6.95 -6.67 10.75
CA SER A 353 -5.62 -7.20 10.43
C SER A 353 -5.67 -8.55 9.75
N LEU A 354 -6.54 -9.46 10.20
CA LEU A 354 -6.78 -10.75 9.55
C LEU A 354 -7.30 -10.61 8.12
N GLY A 355 -8.06 -9.55 7.84
CA GLY A 355 -8.47 -9.20 6.48
C GLY A 355 -7.36 -8.52 5.67
N CYS A 356 -6.57 -7.63 6.30
CA CYS A 356 -5.52 -6.85 5.64
C CYS A 356 -4.31 -7.70 5.23
N THR A 357 -3.85 -8.62 6.09
CA THR A 357 -2.68 -9.48 5.83
C THR A 357 -2.89 -10.43 4.65
N GLN A 358 -4.13 -10.73 4.28
CA GLN A 358 -4.44 -11.57 3.12
C GLN A 358 -3.91 -10.99 1.79
N LYS A 359 -3.67 -9.67 1.69
CA LYS A 359 -3.05 -9.05 0.53
C LYS A 359 -1.68 -9.67 0.17
N GLY A 360 -0.95 -10.15 1.17
CA GLY A 360 0.33 -10.83 1.00
C GLY A 360 0.26 -12.28 0.52
N GLY A 361 -0.94 -12.78 0.17
CA GLY A 361 -1.12 -14.15 -0.33
C GLY A 361 -0.66 -15.22 0.64
N THR A 362 -0.11 -16.30 0.11
CA THR A 362 0.38 -17.47 0.86
C THR A 362 1.89 -17.69 0.75
N ALA A 363 2.58 -16.97 -0.14
CA ALA A 363 4.03 -17.08 -0.33
C ALA A 363 4.84 -16.79 0.95
N GLU A 364 6.04 -17.37 1.05
CA GLU A 364 6.95 -17.09 2.15
C GLU A 364 7.39 -15.61 2.17
N VAL A 365 7.59 -15.06 3.37
CA VAL A 365 8.18 -13.73 3.56
C VAL A 365 9.67 -13.82 3.34
N ARG A 366 10.16 -13.13 2.30
CA ARG A 366 11.56 -13.17 1.85
C ARG A 366 12.47 -12.25 2.64
N ASP A 367 11.98 -11.05 2.96
CA ASP A 367 12.71 -10.08 3.78
C ASP A 367 11.75 -9.10 4.48
N VAL A 368 12.32 -8.32 5.40
CA VAL A 368 11.64 -7.24 6.13
C VAL A 368 12.50 -5.99 6.00
N LEU A 369 11.93 -4.95 5.41
CA LEU A 369 12.59 -3.71 5.04
C LEU A 369 12.27 -2.59 6.05
N SER A 370 13.29 -1.84 6.42
CA SER A 370 13.13 -0.59 7.16
C SER A 370 12.44 0.48 6.30
N TYR A 371 12.02 1.58 6.91
CA TYR A 371 11.40 2.69 6.18
C TYR A 371 12.31 3.23 5.06
N CYS A 372 11.79 3.27 3.84
CA CYS A 372 12.51 3.69 2.62
C CYS A 372 13.72 2.81 2.24
N GLU A 373 13.88 1.63 2.81
CA GLU A 373 14.89 0.67 2.39
C GLU A 373 14.51 0.05 1.05
N PRO A 374 15.41 0.07 0.03
CA PRO A 374 15.11 -0.52 -1.27
C PRO A 374 15.03 -2.04 -1.20
N VAL A 375 14.04 -2.62 -1.89
CA VAL A 375 13.90 -4.08 -1.98
C VAL A 375 15.02 -4.70 -2.82
N THR A 376 15.57 -5.80 -2.33
CA THR A 376 16.62 -6.59 -3.00
C THR A 376 16.24 -8.05 -3.20
N GLU A 377 15.34 -8.58 -2.36
CA GLU A 377 14.86 -9.97 -2.43
C GLU A 377 13.57 -10.07 -3.25
N LYS A 378 13.54 -10.97 -4.26
CA LYS A 378 12.31 -11.25 -5.02
C LYS A 378 11.31 -12.06 -4.18
N GLY A 379 10.02 -11.85 -4.42
CA GLY A 379 8.92 -12.46 -3.68
C GLY A 379 8.25 -11.48 -2.71
N LEU A 380 7.58 -12.00 -1.66
CA LEU A 380 6.89 -11.17 -0.68
C LEU A 380 7.87 -10.58 0.33
N ASN A 381 7.87 -9.27 0.48
CA ASN A 381 8.64 -8.55 1.51
C ASN A 381 7.70 -7.69 2.37
N LEU A 382 8.01 -7.59 3.67
CA LEU A 382 7.33 -6.66 4.58
C LEU A 382 8.08 -5.33 4.59
N VAL A 383 7.35 -4.22 4.67
CA VAL A 383 7.94 -2.87 4.65
C VAL A 383 7.45 -2.08 5.86
N GLN A 384 8.37 -1.48 6.60
CA GLN A 384 8.04 -0.57 7.68
C GLN A 384 7.29 0.64 7.13
N GLY A 385 6.06 0.85 7.61
CA GLY A 385 5.24 1.99 7.28
C GLY A 385 3.96 2.04 8.10
N PRO A 386 3.41 3.25 8.35
CA PRO A 386 2.18 3.43 9.12
C PRO A 386 0.95 2.97 8.34
N GLY A 387 -0.21 2.94 9.02
CA GLY A 387 -1.51 2.72 8.39
C GLY A 387 -2.04 3.93 7.61
N ASN A 388 -1.46 5.14 7.80
CA ASN A 388 -1.86 6.33 7.03
C ASN A 388 -1.66 6.10 5.53
N ASP A 389 -2.71 6.33 4.73
CA ASP A 389 -2.73 6.00 3.31
C ASP A 389 -1.58 6.63 2.53
N LEU A 390 -1.38 7.94 2.67
CA LEU A 390 -0.35 8.68 1.93
C LEU A 390 1.07 8.26 2.36
N CYS A 391 1.34 8.16 3.66
CA CYS A 391 2.65 7.72 4.15
C CYS A 391 2.96 6.28 3.70
N ALA A 392 1.96 5.39 3.74
CA ALA A 392 2.14 4.00 3.34
C ALA A 392 2.45 3.83 1.84
N ILE A 393 1.67 4.49 0.95
CA ILE A 393 1.94 4.41 -0.50
C ILE A 393 3.28 5.07 -0.88
N THR A 394 3.66 6.12 -0.15
CA THR A 394 4.97 6.78 -0.33
C THR A 394 6.11 5.87 0.11
N ALA A 395 5.96 5.14 1.23
CA ALA A 395 6.94 4.15 1.70
C ALA A 395 7.10 3.00 0.70
N LEU A 396 6.00 2.48 0.15
CA LEU A 396 6.04 1.43 -0.87
C LEU A 396 6.80 1.87 -2.13
N MET A 397 6.52 3.08 -2.62
CA MET A 397 7.25 3.68 -3.75
C MET A 397 8.74 3.83 -3.42
N ALA A 398 9.07 4.35 -2.23
CA ALA A 398 10.45 4.55 -1.81
C ALA A 398 11.22 3.23 -1.67
N SER A 399 10.54 2.12 -1.33
CA SER A 399 11.14 0.78 -1.29
C SER A 399 11.23 0.11 -2.67
N GLY A 400 10.76 0.76 -3.75
CA GLY A 400 10.95 0.33 -5.13
C GLY A 400 9.70 -0.17 -5.85
N ALA A 401 8.51 -0.08 -5.24
CA ALA A 401 7.27 -0.44 -5.94
C ALA A 401 7.07 0.44 -7.18
N GLN A 402 6.85 -0.20 -8.34
CA GLN A 402 6.59 0.48 -9.61
C GLN A 402 5.12 0.85 -9.77
N MET A 403 4.21 0.13 -9.11
CA MET A 403 2.79 0.43 -8.94
C MET A 403 2.31 0.03 -7.55
N VAL A 404 1.17 0.58 -7.13
CA VAL A 404 0.49 0.20 -5.88
C VAL A 404 -0.89 -0.35 -6.19
N LEU A 405 -1.23 -1.52 -5.64
CA LEU A 405 -2.59 -2.03 -5.60
C LEU A 405 -3.25 -1.52 -4.32
N PHE A 406 -4.33 -0.78 -4.47
CA PHE A 406 -5.01 -0.10 -3.38
C PHE A 406 -6.46 -0.59 -3.27
N THR A 407 -6.74 -1.47 -2.30
CA THR A 407 -8.12 -1.93 -2.06
C THR A 407 -8.92 -0.93 -1.25
N THR A 408 -10.21 -0.80 -1.54
CA THR A 408 -11.10 0.12 -0.83
C THR A 408 -12.56 -0.34 -0.86
N GLY A 409 -13.24 -0.22 0.28
CA GLY A 409 -14.67 -0.50 0.41
C GLY A 409 -15.53 0.77 0.36
N ARG A 410 -14.96 1.93 0.69
CA ARG A 410 -15.67 3.21 0.74
C ARG A 410 -15.21 4.20 -0.35
N GLY A 411 -14.05 3.96 -0.94
CA GLY A 411 -13.46 4.80 -1.98
C GLY A 411 -12.63 5.96 -1.43
N THR A 412 -11.57 6.28 -2.16
CA THR A 412 -10.72 7.44 -1.93
C THR A 412 -10.08 7.89 -3.25
N PRO A 413 -9.91 9.20 -3.49
CA PRO A 413 -9.23 9.69 -4.69
C PRO A 413 -7.70 9.65 -4.59
N VAL A 414 -7.10 9.35 -3.42
CA VAL A 414 -5.66 9.40 -3.19
C VAL A 414 -4.86 8.60 -4.23
N GLY A 415 -3.75 9.12 -4.68
CA GLY A 415 -2.80 8.44 -5.57
C GLY A 415 -1.35 8.68 -5.15
N ALA A 416 -0.50 7.70 -5.41
CA ALA A 416 0.95 7.76 -5.21
C ALA A 416 1.64 8.46 -6.40
N PRO A 417 2.94 8.81 -6.29
CA PRO A 417 3.76 9.23 -7.43
C PRO A 417 3.83 8.21 -8.57
N ILE A 418 3.50 6.96 -8.26
CA ILE A 418 3.48 5.81 -9.17
C ILE A 418 2.04 5.38 -9.44
N PRO A 419 1.75 4.64 -10.54
CA PRO A 419 0.43 4.13 -10.84
C PRO A 419 -0.24 3.49 -9.62
N THR A 420 -1.45 3.98 -9.26
CA THR A 420 -2.22 3.48 -8.12
C THR A 420 -3.49 2.83 -8.62
N VAL A 421 -3.51 1.50 -8.60
CA VAL A 421 -4.62 0.67 -9.09
C VAL A 421 -5.65 0.50 -7.99
N LYS A 422 -6.81 1.14 -8.12
CA LYS A 422 -7.89 1.07 -7.13
C LYS A 422 -8.77 -0.16 -7.37
N VAL A 423 -8.89 -1.00 -6.34
CA VAL A 423 -9.69 -2.24 -6.37
C VAL A 423 -10.83 -2.12 -5.36
N SER A 424 -12.07 -2.09 -5.84
CA SER A 424 -13.23 -2.01 -4.94
C SER A 424 -13.56 -3.37 -4.32
N THR A 425 -13.96 -3.36 -3.05
CA THR A 425 -14.41 -4.56 -2.31
C THR A 425 -15.83 -4.96 -2.66
N ASN A 426 -16.61 -4.03 -3.25
CA ASN A 426 -18.02 -4.19 -3.54
C ASN A 426 -18.41 -3.52 -4.87
N THR A 427 -19.37 -4.10 -5.55
CA THR A 427 -19.86 -3.62 -6.86
C THR A 427 -20.54 -2.24 -6.78
N PRO A 428 -21.36 -1.90 -5.77
CA PRO A 428 -21.97 -0.58 -5.67
C PRO A 428 -20.95 0.57 -5.66
N LEU A 429 -19.81 0.41 -5.00
CA LEU A 429 -18.73 1.39 -5.03
C LEU A 429 -18.14 1.53 -6.43
N SER A 430 -17.84 0.41 -7.09
CA SER A 430 -17.29 0.41 -8.45
C SER A 430 -18.21 1.12 -9.44
N GLU A 431 -19.50 0.86 -9.38
CA GLU A 431 -20.50 1.50 -10.25
C GLU A 431 -20.66 2.99 -9.96
N LYS A 432 -20.67 3.37 -8.68
CA LYS A 432 -20.84 4.77 -8.25
C LYS A 432 -19.60 5.63 -8.51
N LYS A 433 -18.38 5.05 -8.40
CA LYS A 433 -17.11 5.77 -8.47
C LYS A 433 -16.20 5.24 -9.59
N ARG A 434 -16.75 5.13 -10.80
CA ARG A 434 -16.03 4.67 -12.01
C ARG A 434 -14.77 5.48 -12.33
N ASN A 435 -14.76 6.75 -11.93
CA ASN A 435 -13.61 7.64 -12.08
C ASN A 435 -12.52 7.44 -11.01
N TRP A 436 -12.72 6.56 -10.03
CA TRP A 436 -11.73 6.23 -9.01
C TRP A 436 -11.27 4.78 -9.11
N ILE A 437 -12.17 3.87 -9.52
CA ILE A 437 -11.97 2.42 -9.42
C ILE A 437 -11.49 1.87 -10.77
N ASP A 438 -10.40 1.10 -10.72
CA ASP A 438 -9.79 0.43 -11.86
C ASP A 438 -10.29 -1.01 -12.02
N PHE A 439 -10.66 -1.67 -10.91
CA PHE A 439 -11.11 -3.06 -10.90
C PHE A 439 -12.17 -3.34 -9.82
N ASN A 440 -13.20 -4.11 -10.17
CA ASN A 440 -14.27 -4.50 -9.27
C ASN A 440 -14.05 -5.92 -8.72
N ALA A 441 -13.56 -6.04 -7.47
CA ALA A 441 -13.49 -7.34 -6.80
C ALA A 441 -14.80 -7.74 -6.10
N GLY A 442 -15.79 -6.85 -6.02
CA GLY A 442 -17.11 -7.13 -5.45
C GLY A 442 -17.85 -8.28 -6.15
N ILE A 443 -17.49 -8.60 -7.39
CA ILE A 443 -18.02 -9.76 -8.13
C ILE A 443 -17.74 -11.10 -7.42
N LEU A 444 -16.68 -11.18 -6.61
CA LEU A 444 -16.36 -12.38 -5.81
C LEU A 444 -17.44 -12.66 -4.76
N ALA A 445 -18.00 -11.61 -4.14
CA ALA A 445 -19.15 -11.77 -3.24
C ALA A 445 -20.42 -12.19 -4.01
N GLN A 446 -20.45 -12.03 -5.32
CA GLN A 446 -21.54 -12.45 -6.20
C GLN A 446 -21.32 -13.86 -6.80
N GLY A 447 -20.27 -14.57 -6.37
CA GLY A 447 -19.99 -15.95 -6.76
C GLY A 447 -19.08 -16.13 -7.97
N ALA A 448 -18.37 -15.05 -8.40
CA ALA A 448 -17.31 -15.20 -9.39
C ALA A 448 -16.17 -16.10 -8.85
N ASP A 449 -15.55 -16.88 -9.72
CA ASP A 449 -14.43 -17.73 -9.37
C ASP A 449 -13.17 -16.89 -9.07
N MET A 450 -12.48 -17.21 -7.96
CA MET A 450 -11.29 -16.49 -7.52
C MET A 450 -10.14 -16.65 -8.51
N GLN A 451 -9.90 -17.85 -9.02
CA GLN A 451 -8.78 -18.13 -9.89
C GLN A 451 -8.96 -17.43 -11.26
N GLU A 452 -10.16 -17.52 -11.84
CA GLU A 452 -10.48 -16.81 -13.10
C GLU A 452 -10.37 -15.29 -12.91
N THR A 453 -10.91 -14.76 -11.81
CA THR A 453 -10.83 -13.33 -11.48
C THR A 453 -9.39 -12.88 -11.31
N THR A 454 -8.53 -13.69 -10.69
CA THR A 454 -7.10 -13.42 -10.52
C THR A 454 -6.38 -13.33 -11.85
N GLU A 455 -6.63 -14.27 -12.78
CA GLU A 455 -6.01 -14.26 -14.11
C GLU A 455 -6.44 -13.01 -14.92
N VAL A 456 -7.71 -12.62 -14.84
CA VAL A 456 -8.21 -11.38 -15.47
C VAL A 456 -7.57 -10.14 -14.84
N PHE A 457 -7.50 -10.10 -13.50
CA PHE A 457 -6.86 -9.00 -12.78
C PHE A 457 -5.37 -8.90 -13.10
N PHE A 458 -4.65 -10.02 -13.13
CA PHE A 458 -3.22 -10.04 -13.46
C PHE A 458 -2.94 -9.53 -14.88
N LYS A 459 -3.76 -9.89 -15.86
CA LYS A 459 -3.69 -9.33 -17.23
C LYS A 459 -3.87 -7.81 -17.23
N LYS A 460 -4.78 -7.30 -16.40
CA LYS A 460 -4.97 -5.84 -16.21
C LYS A 460 -3.70 -5.20 -15.64
N LEU A 461 -3.03 -5.83 -14.67
CA LEU A 461 -1.77 -5.32 -14.10
C LEU A 461 -0.66 -5.26 -15.16
N LEU A 462 -0.53 -6.30 -16.01
CA LEU A 462 0.43 -6.29 -17.12
C LEU A 462 0.12 -5.20 -18.15
N ALA A 463 -1.15 -4.92 -18.43
CA ALA A 463 -1.56 -3.83 -19.31
C ALA A 463 -1.19 -2.47 -18.72
N ILE A 464 -1.40 -2.27 -17.41
CA ILE A 464 -0.99 -1.04 -16.70
C ILE A 464 0.55 -0.91 -16.71
N ALA A 465 1.28 -1.98 -16.46
CA ALA A 465 2.74 -2.01 -16.56
C ALA A 465 3.21 -1.65 -17.98
N SER A 466 2.44 -2.02 -19.00
CA SER A 466 2.71 -1.72 -20.41
C SER A 466 2.24 -0.33 -20.88
N GLY A 467 1.70 0.51 -19.97
CA GLY A 467 1.37 1.90 -20.26
C GLY A 467 -0.10 2.26 -20.19
N GLU A 468 -1.00 1.32 -19.88
CA GLU A 468 -2.38 1.67 -19.60
C GLU A 468 -2.46 2.55 -18.35
N GLN A 469 -3.14 3.67 -18.43
CA GLN A 469 -3.28 4.62 -17.31
C GLN A 469 -4.35 4.17 -16.32
N THR A 470 -4.03 4.24 -15.03
CA THR A 470 -5.00 4.10 -13.93
C THR A 470 -5.93 5.31 -13.85
N GLN A 471 -7.06 5.17 -13.12
CA GLN A 471 -7.95 6.31 -12.86
C GLN A 471 -7.24 7.41 -12.06
N SER A 472 -6.32 7.05 -11.15
CA SER A 472 -5.54 8.03 -10.40
C SER A 472 -4.65 8.87 -11.32
N GLU A 473 -4.00 8.26 -12.32
CA GLU A 473 -3.18 8.96 -13.31
C GLU A 473 -4.00 9.85 -14.22
N LYS A 474 -5.17 9.39 -14.71
CA LYS A 474 -6.07 10.18 -15.56
C LYS A 474 -6.59 11.45 -14.88
N HIS A 475 -6.62 11.47 -13.55
CA HIS A 475 -7.07 12.62 -12.76
C HIS A 475 -5.92 13.36 -12.08
N ASP A 476 -4.68 12.99 -12.38
CA ASP A 476 -3.45 13.55 -11.79
C ASP A 476 -3.44 13.52 -10.25
N TYR A 477 -3.95 12.44 -9.64
CA TYR A 477 -3.86 12.19 -8.20
C TYR A 477 -2.48 11.60 -7.90
N ARG A 478 -1.56 12.47 -7.47
CA ARG A 478 -0.14 12.14 -7.22
C ARG A 478 0.35 12.90 -6.00
N GLU A 479 0.43 12.23 -4.90
CA GLU A 479 0.75 12.85 -3.62
C GLU A 479 1.84 12.08 -2.90
N ILE A 480 2.63 12.78 -2.07
CA ILE A 480 3.57 12.18 -1.13
C ILE A 480 3.27 12.63 0.29
N ALA A 481 3.54 11.76 1.25
CA ALA A 481 3.63 12.12 2.65
C ALA A 481 4.83 11.42 3.29
N ILE A 482 5.62 12.18 4.01
CA ILE A 482 6.82 11.69 4.70
C ILE A 482 6.42 11.37 6.13
N PHE A 483 6.72 10.15 6.59
CA PHE A 483 6.49 9.77 7.98
C PHE A 483 7.37 10.62 8.91
N LYS A 484 6.78 11.12 9.98
CA LYS A 484 7.42 12.02 10.93
C LYS A 484 7.09 11.62 12.36
N ASP A 485 8.10 11.59 13.21
CA ASP A 485 7.99 11.21 14.62
C ASP A 485 8.58 12.26 15.58
N GLY A 486 9.52 13.10 15.13
CA GLY A 486 10.28 14.02 15.95
C GLY A 486 9.75 15.46 15.97
N VAL A 487 10.54 16.33 16.56
CA VAL A 487 10.25 17.77 16.69
C VAL A 487 10.69 18.55 15.44
N THR A 488 9.99 19.65 15.16
CA THR A 488 10.37 20.66 14.18
C THR A 488 10.94 21.86 14.92
N LEU A 489 12.07 22.43 14.42
CA LEU A 489 12.69 23.65 14.95
C LEU A 489 11.82 24.87 14.68
#